data_5b919c8627097634b661d205db4ccc1c
#
_entry.id   5b919c8627097634b661d205db4ccc1c
#
_cell.length_a   1.000
_cell.length_b   1.000
_cell.length_c   1.000
_cell.angle_alpha   90.00
_cell.angle_beta   90.00
_cell.angle_gamma   90.00
#
_symmetry.space_group_name_H-M   'P 1'
#
loop_
_entity.id
_entity.type
_entity.pdbx_description
1 polymer ?
#
loop_
_entity_poly.entity_id
_entity_poly.type
_entity_poly.pdbx_seq_one_letter_code
_entity_poly.pdbx_strand_id
1 'polypeptide(L)'
;ELVEALDEALQFVRRILSAEVRDASLEDMKLLGMDADRLRYESHHIEDIYGIPHPLPDYRMGRLCVALNSLRTFVRETELAAVRAFSRNGICEREDIIQALNRLSSFIYILFCRQYTGRCGSGTAQPERCENNFPVEASGRHVHLTRQAIRVLFGQEDLTKKTELSQPGQYAASERVKIITAKGEFENVVVLGPARDEVQTELSLTDARILGIDIPVRLSGDLRGAGDVILVGPRGIYNAVGSAIASKAHIHMTPADAARFGVSDGDSVSVRLDTERPVTLDDVI
;
A
#
# COMPACT_ATOMS: atom_id res chain seq x y z
N GLU A 1 -12.27 12.14 -22.67
CA GLU A 1 -12.28 12.89 -21.38
C GLU A 1 -11.22 12.36 -20.41
N LEU A 2 -11.28 11.08 -19.93
CA LEU A 2 -10.27 10.58 -18.98
C LEU A 2 -8.86 10.47 -19.60
N VAL A 3 -8.75 9.99 -20.83
CA VAL A 3 -7.46 9.93 -21.56
C VAL A 3 -6.85 11.31 -21.71
N GLU A 4 -7.64 12.29 -22.10
CA GLU A 4 -7.20 13.70 -22.22
C GLU A 4 -6.73 14.25 -20.88
N ALA A 5 -7.47 13.93 -19.78
CA ALA A 5 -7.07 14.34 -18.44
C ALA A 5 -5.74 13.71 -17.98
N LEU A 6 -5.50 12.44 -18.33
CA LEU A 6 -4.25 11.76 -18.03
C LEU A 6 -3.08 12.28 -18.90
N ASP A 7 -3.35 12.63 -20.16
CA ASP A 7 -2.36 13.28 -21.02
C ASP A 7 -1.98 14.67 -20.47
N GLU A 8 -2.95 15.43 -19.97
CA GLU A 8 -2.70 16.71 -19.32
C GLU A 8 -1.86 16.55 -18.03
N ALA A 9 -2.18 15.54 -17.20
CA ALA A 9 -1.38 15.19 -16.05
C ALA A 9 0.07 14.82 -16.43
N LEU A 10 0.25 14.04 -17.50
CA LEU A 10 1.58 13.66 -18.00
C LEU A 10 2.37 14.89 -18.48
N GLN A 11 1.74 15.81 -19.22
CA GLN A 11 2.37 17.07 -19.62
C GLN A 11 2.77 17.91 -18.40
N PHE A 12 1.92 17.91 -17.39
CA PHE A 12 2.20 18.61 -16.15
C PHE A 12 3.42 18.02 -15.41
N VAL A 13 3.53 16.69 -15.30
CA VAL A 13 4.72 16.02 -14.74
C VAL A 13 5.98 16.39 -15.53
N ARG A 14 5.91 16.44 -16.86
CA ARG A 14 7.05 16.88 -17.72
C ARG A 14 7.46 18.32 -17.45
N ARG A 15 6.50 19.21 -17.16
CA ARG A 15 6.78 20.60 -16.76
C ARG A 15 7.48 20.66 -15.42
N ILE A 16 7.04 19.88 -14.42
CA ILE A 16 7.68 19.78 -13.10
C ILE A 16 9.15 19.36 -13.27
N LEU A 17 9.39 18.26 -14.01
CA LEU A 17 10.75 17.77 -14.29
C LEU A 17 11.61 18.82 -15.01
N SER A 18 11.03 19.52 -16.00
CA SER A 18 11.75 20.57 -16.74
C SER A 18 12.10 21.76 -15.84
N ALA A 19 11.21 22.13 -14.92
CA ALA A 19 11.44 23.23 -13.99
C ALA A 19 12.55 22.87 -12.98
N GLU A 20 12.56 21.63 -12.50
CA GLU A 20 13.60 21.13 -11.60
C GLU A 20 14.97 21.11 -12.29
N VAL A 21 15.08 20.47 -13.47
CA VAL A 21 16.35 20.34 -14.21
C VAL A 21 16.92 21.69 -14.65
N ARG A 22 16.08 22.68 -14.93
CA ARG A 22 16.50 24.02 -15.37
C ARG A 22 16.65 25.04 -14.25
N ASP A 23 16.36 24.61 -13.02
CA ASP A 23 16.27 25.50 -11.85
C ASP A 23 15.35 26.72 -12.10
N ALA A 24 14.23 26.47 -12.80
CA ALA A 24 13.23 27.47 -13.14
C ALA A 24 12.02 27.36 -12.20
N SER A 25 11.40 28.49 -11.88
CA SER A 25 10.15 28.48 -11.10
C SER A 25 9.00 27.89 -11.92
N LEU A 26 8.11 27.20 -11.24
CA LEU A 26 6.91 26.60 -11.81
C LEU A 26 5.77 27.61 -11.68
N GLU A 27 5.44 28.27 -12.79
CA GLU A 27 4.34 29.24 -12.85
C GLU A 27 3.05 28.53 -13.37
N ASP A 28 1.90 29.09 -13.00
CA ASP A 28 0.53 28.74 -13.46
C ASP A 28 0.20 27.25 -13.57
N MET A 29 -0.39 26.75 -12.52
CA MET A 29 -0.93 25.39 -12.44
C MET A 29 -2.39 25.38 -12.86
N LYS A 30 -2.67 24.75 -14.01
CA LYS A 30 -4.05 24.43 -14.40
C LYS A 30 -4.10 22.99 -14.91
N LEU A 31 -5.09 22.24 -14.44
CA LEU A 31 -5.39 20.87 -14.86
C LEU A 31 -6.90 20.78 -15.07
N LEU A 32 -7.36 20.38 -16.27
CA LEU A 32 -8.76 20.44 -16.71
C LEU A 32 -9.42 21.81 -16.45
N GLY A 33 -8.66 22.89 -16.71
CA GLY A 33 -9.14 24.25 -16.49
C GLY A 33 -9.27 24.68 -15.03
N MET A 34 -8.93 23.80 -14.06
CA MET A 34 -8.92 24.10 -12.63
C MET A 34 -7.57 24.62 -12.20
N ASP A 35 -7.55 25.73 -11.48
CA ASP A 35 -6.36 26.25 -10.81
C ASP A 35 -6.06 25.48 -9.49
N ALA A 36 -4.96 25.86 -8.83
CA ALA A 36 -4.51 25.21 -7.61
C ALA A 36 -5.53 25.25 -6.47
N ASP A 37 -6.24 26.36 -6.33
CA ASP A 37 -7.22 26.56 -5.27
C ASP A 37 -8.48 25.74 -5.54
N ARG A 38 -8.94 25.71 -6.77
CA ARG A 38 -10.08 24.89 -7.15
C ARG A 38 -9.80 23.40 -7.03
N LEU A 39 -8.60 22.93 -7.43
CA LEU A 39 -8.18 21.53 -7.24
C LEU A 39 -8.18 21.15 -5.75
N ARG A 40 -7.68 22.05 -4.89
CA ARG A 40 -7.72 21.85 -3.45
C ARG A 40 -9.15 21.80 -2.93
N TYR A 41 -9.94 22.79 -3.27
CA TYR A 41 -11.33 22.88 -2.82
C TYR A 41 -12.11 21.62 -3.23
N GLU A 42 -12.09 21.26 -4.50
CA GLU A 42 -12.83 20.13 -5.04
C GLU A 42 -12.41 18.80 -4.41
N SER A 43 -11.11 18.60 -4.18
CA SER A 43 -10.61 17.37 -3.54
C SER A 43 -10.97 17.22 -2.06
N HIS A 44 -11.35 18.30 -1.37
CA HIS A 44 -11.75 18.29 0.05
C HIS A 44 -13.27 18.32 0.25
N HIS A 45 -14.05 18.66 -0.80
CA HIS A 45 -15.52 18.79 -0.75
C HIS A 45 -16.17 17.74 -1.65
N ILE A 46 -15.69 16.49 -1.57
CA ILE A 46 -16.16 15.38 -2.42
C ILE A 46 -17.65 15.10 -2.21
N GLU A 47 -18.12 15.13 -0.97
CA GLU A 47 -19.52 14.87 -0.64
C GLU A 47 -20.45 15.95 -1.22
N ASP A 48 -20.06 17.21 -1.12
CA ASP A 48 -20.84 18.34 -1.63
C ASP A 48 -20.90 18.36 -3.16
N ILE A 49 -19.81 17.97 -3.83
CA ILE A 49 -19.68 18.11 -5.29
C ILE A 49 -20.14 16.86 -6.03
N TYR A 50 -19.83 15.67 -5.48
CA TYR A 50 -20.10 14.39 -6.14
C TYR A 50 -21.19 13.57 -5.47
N GLY A 51 -21.73 14.02 -4.33
CA GLY A 51 -22.81 13.34 -3.61
C GLY A 51 -22.41 11.98 -3.01
N ILE A 52 -21.12 11.77 -2.80
CA ILE A 52 -20.57 10.54 -2.22
C ILE A 52 -19.69 10.87 -1.01
N PRO A 53 -19.68 10.05 0.06
CA PRO A 53 -18.70 10.19 1.11
C PRO A 53 -17.28 9.97 0.54
N HIS A 54 -16.25 10.44 1.24
CA HIS A 54 -14.88 10.21 0.82
C HIS A 54 -14.64 8.72 0.57
N PRO A 55 -14.46 8.28 -0.69
CA PRO A 55 -14.40 6.87 -1.01
C PRO A 55 -13.08 6.27 -0.50
N LEU A 56 -13.19 5.20 0.27
CA LEU A 56 -12.05 4.36 0.59
C LEU A 56 -11.78 3.44 -0.60
N PRO A 57 -10.54 3.41 -1.13
CA PRO A 57 -10.22 2.57 -2.26
C PRO A 57 -10.52 1.09 -1.97
N ASP A 58 -11.31 0.49 -2.86
CA ASP A 58 -11.72 -0.90 -2.78
C ASP A 58 -11.65 -1.50 -4.20
N TYR A 59 -11.23 -2.76 -4.32
CA TYR A 59 -11.12 -3.45 -5.60
C TYR A 59 -12.46 -3.51 -6.37
N ARG A 60 -13.60 -3.48 -5.64
CA ARG A 60 -14.96 -3.45 -6.21
C ARG A 60 -15.24 -2.18 -7.01
N MET A 61 -14.49 -1.13 -6.79
CA MET A 61 -14.58 0.10 -7.58
C MET A 61 -14.08 -0.08 -9.01
N GLY A 62 -13.47 -1.24 -9.30
CA GLY A 62 -13.00 -1.64 -10.62
C GLY A 62 -11.57 -1.17 -10.92
N ARG A 63 -10.97 -1.80 -11.93
CA ARG A 63 -9.56 -1.67 -12.30
C ARG A 63 -9.10 -0.22 -12.44
N LEU A 64 -9.91 0.61 -13.08
CA LEU A 64 -9.55 1.99 -13.36
C LEU A 64 -9.49 2.84 -12.09
N CYS A 65 -10.44 2.67 -11.18
CA CYS A 65 -10.41 3.33 -9.88
C CYS A 65 -9.19 2.89 -9.05
N VAL A 66 -8.89 1.59 -9.03
CA VAL A 66 -7.70 1.06 -8.35
C VAL A 66 -6.42 1.62 -8.95
N ALA A 67 -6.31 1.67 -10.29
CA ALA A 67 -5.15 2.23 -10.98
C ALA A 67 -4.98 3.74 -10.68
N LEU A 68 -6.06 4.52 -10.69
CA LEU A 68 -6.03 5.94 -10.33
C LEU A 68 -5.60 6.14 -8.87
N ASN A 69 -6.09 5.30 -7.96
CA ASN A 69 -5.65 5.36 -6.57
C ASN A 69 -4.16 5.00 -6.40
N SER A 70 -3.67 3.99 -7.11
CA SER A 70 -2.24 3.64 -7.14
C SER A 70 -1.40 4.79 -7.67
N LEU A 71 -1.82 5.42 -8.78
CA LEU A 71 -1.15 6.59 -9.33
C LEU A 71 -1.11 7.75 -8.32
N ARG A 72 -2.23 8.01 -7.61
CA ARG A 72 -2.27 8.99 -6.53
C ARG A 72 -1.26 8.69 -5.43
N THR A 73 -1.14 7.43 -5.03
CA THR A 73 -0.17 7.00 -4.01
C THR A 73 1.26 7.28 -4.45
N PHE A 74 1.63 6.94 -5.69
CA PHE A 74 2.96 7.26 -6.25
C PHE A 74 3.24 8.76 -6.29
N VAL A 75 2.25 9.58 -6.65
CA VAL A 75 2.41 11.04 -6.62
C VAL A 75 2.64 11.54 -5.20
N ARG A 76 1.94 10.99 -4.19
CA ARG A 76 2.15 11.34 -2.77
C ARG A 76 3.52 10.90 -2.25
N GLU A 77 4.00 9.74 -2.64
CA GLU A 77 5.36 9.28 -2.31
C GLU A 77 6.42 10.19 -2.94
N THR A 78 6.20 10.61 -4.19
CA THR A 78 7.09 11.56 -4.88
C THR A 78 7.08 12.93 -4.19
N GLU A 79 5.93 13.43 -3.77
CA GLU A 79 5.81 14.66 -2.98
C GLU A 79 6.61 14.57 -1.67
N LEU A 80 6.48 13.48 -0.93
CA LEU A 80 7.24 13.26 0.31
C LEU A 80 8.75 13.18 0.05
N ALA A 81 9.16 12.55 -1.04
CA ALA A 81 10.56 12.51 -1.46
C ALA A 81 11.08 13.92 -1.81
N ALA A 82 10.29 14.72 -2.53
CA ALA A 82 10.61 16.09 -2.87
C ALA A 82 10.74 16.98 -1.62
N VAL A 83 9.83 16.84 -0.65
CA VAL A 83 9.93 17.54 0.65
C VAL A 83 11.26 17.21 1.33
N ARG A 84 11.67 15.95 1.36
CA ARG A 84 12.95 15.54 1.97
C ARG A 84 14.15 16.08 1.20
N ALA A 85 14.10 16.09 -0.13
CA ALA A 85 15.20 16.53 -0.99
C ALA A 85 15.41 18.04 -0.96
N PHE A 86 14.31 18.81 -0.95
CA PHE A 86 14.36 20.28 -1.05
C PHE A 86 14.24 21.01 0.29
N SER A 87 14.09 20.31 1.41
CA SER A 87 14.07 20.93 2.74
C SER A 87 15.44 20.86 3.40
N ARG A 88 16.03 22.04 3.66
CA ARG A 88 17.31 22.17 4.38
C ARG A 88 17.14 23.18 5.53
N ASN A 89 17.55 22.79 6.72
CA ASN A 89 17.50 23.64 7.92
C ASN A 89 16.11 24.28 8.18
N GLY A 90 15.03 23.56 7.87
CA GLY A 90 13.65 24.06 8.04
C GLY A 90 13.17 25.02 6.96
N ILE A 91 13.96 25.26 5.91
CA ILE A 91 13.59 26.08 4.75
C ILE A 91 13.38 25.16 3.56
N CYS A 92 12.27 25.34 2.83
CA CYS A 92 12.01 24.64 1.59
C CYS A 92 12.52 25.48 0.40
N GLU A 93 13.44 24.93 -0.38
CA GLU A 93 14.06 25.61 -1.52
C GLU A 93 13.15 25.55 -2.76
N ARG A 94 12.27 24.54 -2.89
CA ARG A 94 11.41 24.30 -4.06
C ARG A 94 9.95 24.06 -3.63
N GLU A 95 9.37 25.04 -2.95
CA GLU A 95 7.97 24.99 -2.52
C GLU A 95 7.01 24.89 -3.71
N ASP A 96 7.36 25.50 -4.85
CA ASP A 96 6.64 25.44 -6.12
C ASP A 96 6.44 23.98 -6.59
N ILE A 97 7.51 23.19 -6.60
CA ILE A 97 7.46 21.76 -6.99
C ILE A 97 6.63 20.93 -6.00
N ILE A 98 6.81 21.16 -4.70
CA ILE A 98 6.06 20.43 -3.67
C ILE A 98 4.56 20.74 -3.79
N GLN A 99 4.19 22.01 -3.97
CA GLN A 99 2.80 22.39 -4.18
C GLN A 99 2.24 21.79 -5.48
N ALA A 100 3.02 21.78 -6.54
CA ALA A 100 2.63 21.17 -7.80
C ALA A 100 2.31 19.67 -7.66
N LEU A 101 3.18 18.91 -7.00
CA LEU A 101 2.96 17.48 -6.72
C LEU A 101 1.75 17.26 -5.83
N ASN A 102 1.55 18.10 -4.81
CA ASN A 102 0.37 18.06 -3.96
C ASN A 102 -0.93 18.29 -4.76
N ARG A 103 -0.95 19.27 -5.66
CA ARG A 103 -2.11 19.54 -6.53
C ARG A 103 -2.34 18.45 -7.56
N LEU A 104 -1.28 17.85 -8.09
CA LEU A 104 -1.38 16.68 -8.96
C LEU A 104 -2.04 15.51 -8.24
N SER A 105 -1.67 15.27 -6.98
CA SER A 105 -2.35 14.26 -6.14
C SER A 105 -3.84 14.56 -5.96
N SER A 106 -4.21 15.83 -5.72
CA SER A 106 -5.61 16.27 -5.64
C SER A 106 -6.35 16.03 -6.96
N PHE A 107 -5.72 16.35 -8.08
CA PHE A 107 -6.26 16.12 -9.42
C PHE A 107 -6.55 14.64 -9.70
N ILE A 108 -5.59 13.76 -9.43
CA ILE A 108 -5.78 12.31 -9.60
C ILE A 108 -6.92 11.81 -8.71
N TYR A 109 -7.06 12.35 -7.49
CA TYR A 109 -8.16 12.00 -6.60
C TYR A 109 -9.53 12.45 -7.14
N ILE A 110 -9.61 13.62 -7.74
CA ILE A 110 -10.81 14.10 -8.43
C ILE A 110 -11.17 13.16 -9.60
N LEU A 111 -10.19 12.76 -10.41
CA LEU A 111 -10.42 11.79 -11.49
C LEU A 111 -10.93 10.44 -10.95
N PHE A 112 -10.37 9.97 -9.85
CA PHE A 112 -10.84 8.76 -9.17
C PHE A 112 -12.30 8.90 -8.72
N CYS A 113 -12.67 10.02 -8.08
CA CYS A 113 -14.04 10.26 -7.64
C CYS A 113 -15.02 10.37 -8.83
N ARG A 114 -14.66 11.08 -9.90
CA ARG A 114 -15.45 11.18 -11.13
C ARG A 114 -15.67 9.81 -11.78
N GLN A 115 -14.61 9.00 -11.84
CA GLN A 115 -14.71 7.64 -12.38
C GLN A 115 -15.59 6.74 -11.50
N TYR A 116 -15.52 6.90 -10.19
CA TYR A 116 -16.33 6.15 -9.25
C TYR A 116 -17.80 6.55 -9.34
N THR A 117 -18.14 7.83 -9.36
CA THR A 117 -19.52 8.33 -9.50
C THR A 117 -20.11 8.03 -10.86
N GLY A 118 -19.35 8.13 -11.94
CA GLY A 118 -19.80 7.75 -13.28
C GLY A 118 -20.23 6.29 -13.39
N ARG A 119 -19.68 5.42 -12.55
CA ARG A 119 -20.13 4.02 -12.42
C ARG A 119 -21.34 3.86 -11.51
N CYS A 120 -21.46 4.65 -10.47
CA CYS A 120 -22.61 4.62 -9.58
C CYS A 120 -23.86 5.26 -10.20
N GLY A 121 -23.70 6.22 -11.14
CA GLY A 121 -24.79 6.91 -11.83
C GLY A 121 -25.39 6.16 -13.03
N SER A 122 -24.69 5.23 -13.62
CA SER A 122 -25.20 4.33 -14.66
C SER A 122 -25.64 3.02 -14.01
N GLY A 123 -26.86 3.02 -13.46
CA GLY A 123 -27.60 1.90 -12.87
C GLY A 123 -26.84 0.59 -12.69
N THR A 124 -26.56 0.26 -11.44
CA THR A 124 -26.37 -1.09 -10.89
C THR A 124 -26.09 -2.21 -11.90
N ALA A 125 -24.99 -2.11 -12.63
CA ALA A 125 -24.31 -3.30 -13.05
C ALA A 125 -23.24 -3.56 -11.98
N GLN A 126 -23.62 -4.27 -10.91
CA GLN A 126 -22.63 -5.12 -10.25
C GLN A 126 -21.97 -5.89 -11.39
N PRO A 127 -20.60 -5.88 -11.49
CA PRO A 127 -19.98 -6.85 -12.39
C PRO A 127 -20.60 -8.18 -11.98
N GLU A 128 -21.19 -8.89 -12.93
CA GLU A 128 -21.63 -10.28 -12.72
C GLU A 128 -20.50 -10.93 -11.96
N ARG A 129 -20.78 -11.34 -10.73
CA ARG A 129 -19.88 -12.17 -9.97
C ARG A 129 -19.75 -13.42 -10.82
N CYS A 130 -18.66 -13.53 -11.58
CA CYS A 130 -18.23 -14.83 -11.99
C CYS A 130 -18.18 -15.64 -10.72
N GLU A 131 -19.00 -16.67 -10.61
CA GLU A 131 -19.22 -17.44 -9.38
C GLU A 131 -17.91 -17.98 -8.77
N ASN A 132 -16.78 -17.86 -9.46
CA ASN A 132 -15.47 -18.40 -9.13
C ASN A 132 -14.34 -17.35 -8.98
N ASN A 133 -14.65 -16.08 -8.78
CA ASN A 133 -13.61 -15.05 -8.58
C ASN A 133 -13.53 -14.61 -7.11
N PHE A 134 -12.32 -14.31 -6.66
CA PHE A 134 -12.02 -13.71 -5.36
C PHE A 134 -10.93 -12.63 -5.49
N PRO A 135 -10.86 -11.67 -4.55
CA PRO A 135 -9.84 -10.64 -4.58
C PRO A 135 -8.46 -11.21 -4.25
N VAL A 136 -7.45 -10.69 -4.95
CA VAL A 136 -6.04 -10.98 -4.66
C VAL A 136 -5.37 -9.68 -4.23
N GLU A 137 -4.69 -9.71 -3.11
CA GLU A 137 -3.95 -8.57 -2.55
C GLU A 137 -2.47 -8.93 -2.42
N ALA A 138 -1.61 -7.93 -2.64
CA ALA A 138 -0.20 -8.08 -2.34
C ALA A 138 0.00 -7.78 -0.85
N SER A 139 0.49 -8.76 -0.09
CA SER A 139 0.87 -8.55 1.31
C SER A 139 2.06 -7.59 1.41
N GLY A 140 1.90 -6.51 2.15
CA GLY A 140 3.00 -5.62 2.51
C GLY A 140 3.90 -6.23 3.59
N ARG A 141 5.13 -5.70 3.71
CA ARG A 141 6.03 -6.11 4.80
C ARG A 141 5.40 -5.88 6.17
N HIS A 142 5.49 -6.88 7.05
CA HIS A 142 4.95 -6.80 8.41
C HIS A 142 5.70 -7.72 9.37
N VAL A 143 5.43 -7.56 10.66
CA VAL A 143 5.99 -8.41 11.71
C VAL A 143 4.91 -8.93 12.64
N HIS A 144 5.09 -10.15 13.10
CA HIS A 144 4.39 -10.74 14.23
C HIS A 144 5.35 -10.80 15.42
N LEU A 145 4.87 -10.48 16.59
CA LEU A 145 5.69 -10.37 17.78
C LEU A 145 5.24 -11.32 18.89
N THR A 146 6.20 -11.75 19.68
CA THR A 146 5.91 -12.38 20.98
C THR A 146 5.58 -11.31 22.02
N ARG A 147 4.92 -11.69 23.12
CA ARG A 147 4.71 -10.79 24.27
C ARG A 147 6.02 -10.22 24.81
N GLN A 148 7.10 -11.04 24.82
CA GLN A 148 8.42 -10.57 25.22
C GLN A 148 8.95 -9.47 24.29
N ALA A 149 8.85 -9.66 22.97
CA ALA A 149 9.28 -8.67 22.00
C ALA A 149 8.45 -7.37 22.12
N ILE A 150 7.14 -7.46 22.36
CA ILE A 150 6.24 -6.31 22.60
C ILE A 150 6.70 -5.50 23.81
N ARG A 151 7.01 -6.16 24.94
CA ARG A 151 7.55 -5.48 26.13
C ARG A 151 8.86 -4.75 25.85
N VAL A 152 9.78 -5.40 25.15
CA VAL A 152 11.10 -4.82 24.82
C VAL A 152 10.96 -3.63 23.89
N LEU A 153 10.18 -3.77 22.82
CA LEU A 153 10.07 -2.76 21.78
C LEU A 153 9.19 -1.56 22.18
N PHE A 154 8.12 -1.82 22.97
CA PHE A 154 7.09 -0.81 23.26
C PHE A 154 6.88 -0.53 24.75
N GLY A 155 7.36 -1.39 25.64
CA GLY A 155 7.18 -1.23 27.08
C GLY A 155 5.75 -1.52 27.57
N GLN A 156 5.00 -2.31 26.80
CA GLN A 156 3.60 -2.66 27.10
C GLN A 156 3.38 -4.17 26.99
N GLU A 157 2.26 -4.67 27.55
CA GLU A 157 1.97 -6.11 27.58
C GLU A 157 1.34 -6.62 26.28
N ASP A 158 0.47 -5.83 25.66
CA ASP A 158 -0.28 -6.19 24.48
C ASP A 158 -0.22 -5.07 23.42
N LEU A 159 -0.52 -5.43 22.18
CA LEU A 159 -0.59 -4.48 21.05
C LEU A 159 -1.92 -3.73 21.05
N THR A 160 -1.89 -2.48 20.64
CA THR A 160 -3.08 -1.63 20.49
C THR A 160 -3.72 -1.90 19.12
N LYS A 161 -4.89 -2.51 19.12
CA LYS A 161 -5.66 -2.79 17.90
C LYS A 161 -6.04 -1.49 17.19
N LYS A 162 -5.69 -1.36 15.91
CA LYS A 162 -6.04 -0.21 15.07
C LYS A 162 -7.10 -0.56 14.03
N THR A 163 -6.90 -1.65 13.28
CA THR A 163 -7.79 -2.05 12.17
C THR A 163 -7.89 -3.56 12.14
N GLU A 164 -9.10 -4.11 12.06
CA GLU A 164 -9.27 -5.54 11.82
C GLU A 164 -8.83 -5.93 10.41
N LEU A 165 -8.27 -7.11 10.29
CA LEU A 165 -7.96 -7.74 9.00
C LEU A 165 -9.13 -8.63 8.57
N SER A 166 -9.13 -9.03 7.32
CA SER A 166 -10.11 -9.98 6.77
C SER A 166 -10.07 -11.35 7.45
N GLN A 167 -8.94 -11.70 8.05
CA GLN A 167 -8.80 -12.90 8.86
C GLN A 167 -9.41 -12.70 10.26
N PRO A 168 -10.36 -13.55 10.70
CA PRO A 168 -10.96 -13.44 12.02
C PRO A 168 -9.90 -13.47 13.15
N GLY A 169 -9.97 -12.49 14.04
CA GLY A 169 -9.07 -12.38 15.19
C GLY A 169 -7.70 -11.78 14.92
N GLN A 170 -7.35 -11.51 13.66
CA GLN A 170 -6.12 -10.81 13.26
C GLN A 170 -6.40 -9.31 13.09
N TYR A 171 -5.40 -8.48 13.42
CA TYR A 171 -5.52 -7.04 13.30
C TYR A 171 -4.18 -6.36 13.03
N ALA A 172 -4.21 -5.22 12.35
CA ALA A 172 -3.08 -4.32 12.29
C ALA A 172 -3.03 -3.48 13.58
N ALA A 173 -1.89 -3.49 14.26
CA ALA A 173 -1.67 -2.70 15.45
C ALA A 173 -1.38 -1.23 15.13
N SER A 174 -1.50 -0.37 16.14
CA SER A 174 -1.06 1.04 16.04
C SER A 174 0.46 1.15 16.06
N GLU A 175 1.11 0.23 16.73
CA GLU A 175 2.56 0.15 16.90
C GLU A 175 3.24 -0.11 15.55
N ARG A 176 4.44 0.45 15.42
CA ARG A 176 5.31 0.28 14.25
C ARG A 176 6.71 -0.02 14.71
N VAL A 177 7.42 -0.78 13.91
CA VAL A 177 8.83 -1.06 14.12
C VAL A 177 9.66 -0.61 12.93
N LYS A 178 10.95 -0.39 13.18
CA LYS A 178 11.97 -0.32 12.15
C LYS A 178 12.61 -1.69 12.05
N ILE A 179 12.86 -2.18 10.84
CA ILE A 179 13.68 -3.36 10.56
C ILE A 179 15.05 -2.88 10.12
N ILE A 180 16.11 -3.41 10.72
CA ILE A 180 17.50 -3.07 10.39
C ILE A 180 18.29 -4.34 10.13
N THR A 181 19.19 -4.26 9.15
CA THR A 181 20.24 -5.24 8.87
C THR A 181 21.56 -4.54 8.64
N ALA A 182 22.61 -5.27 8.33
CA ALA A 182 23.93 -4.69 8.02
C ALA A 182 23.93 -3.83 6.72
N LYS A 183 22.98 -4.03 5.81
CA LYS A 183 22.95 -3.38 4.49
C LYS A 183 21.82 -2.41 4.26
N GLY A 184 20.75 -2.48 5.05
CA GLY A 184 19.60 -1.62 4.83
C GLY A 184 18.62 -1.61 5.99
N GLU A 185 17.62 -0.76 5.86
CA GLU A 185 16.56 -0.60 6.86
C GLU A 185 15.22 -0.29 6.23
N PHE A 186 14.13 -0.62 6.94
CA PHE A 186 12.78 -0.19 6.65
C PHE A 186 12.15 0.43 7.88
N GLU A 187 11.59 1.62 7.71
CA GLU A 187 10.85 2.32 8.76
C GLU A 187 9.34 2.05 8.66
N ASN A 188 8.63 2.31 9.75
CA ASN A 188 7.17 2.25 9.81
C ASN A 188 6.57 0.90 9.42
N VAL A 189 7.27 -0.19 9.70
CA VAL A 189 6.79 -1.54 9.40
C VAL A 189 5.62 -1.88 10.31
N VAL A 190 4.58 -2.41 9.70
CA VAL A 190 3.33 -2.77 10.39
C VAL A 190 3.58 -3.94 11.33
N VAL A 191 3.01 -3.84 12.53
CA VAL A 191 2.92 -4.97 13.46
C VAL A 191 1.52 -5.56 13.37
N LEU A 192 1.43 -6.87 13.17
CA LEU A 192 0.16 -7.59 13.18
C LEU A 192 -0.01 -8.33 14.51
N GLY A 193 -1.19 -8.22 15.06
CA GLY A 193 -1.62 -8.92 16.25
C GLY A 193 -2.67 -9.98 15.95
N PRO A 194 -2.94 -10.82 16.92
CA PRO A 194 -2.44 -10.86 18.31
C PRO A 194 -0.98 -11.31 18.42
N ALA A 195 -0.42 -11.24 19.64
CA ALA A 195 0.91 -11.79 19.93
C ALA A 195 0.97 -13.28 19.59
N ARG A 196 2.11 -13.71 19.05
CA ARG A 196 2.40 -15.12 18.69
C ARG A 196 3.46 -15.72 19.59
N ASP A 197 3.70 -17.01 19.46
CA ASP A 197 4.73 -17.73 20.25
C ASP A 197 6.14 -17.42 19.72
N GLU A 198 6.29 -17.09 18.44
CA GLU A 198 7.56 -16.75 17.81
C GLU A 198 7.49 -15.40 17.09
N VAL A 199 8.62 -14.70 17.03
CA VAL A 199 8.74 -13.48 16.20
C VAL A 199 8.89 -13.91 14.76
N GLN A 200 8.05 -13.34 13.88
CA GLN A 200 8.09 -13.59 12.45
C GLN A 200 8.09 -12.28 11.69
N THR A 201 9.03 -12.14 10.77
CA THR A 201 9.15 -10.98 9.88
C THR A 201 8.85 -11.45 8.46
N GLU A 202 7.75 -10.97 7.89
CA GLU A 202 7.37 -11.30 6.52
C GLU A 202 7.81 -10.18 5.58
N LEU A 203 8.58 -10.55 4.58
CA LEU A 203 9.20 -9.66 3.59
C LEU A 203 8.95 -10.19 2.19
N SER A 204 8.96 -9.29 1.21
CA SER A 204 9.11 -9.72 -0.19
C SER A 204 10.58 -10.12 -0.46
N LEU A 205 10.81 -10.92 -1.49
CA LEU A 205 12.19 -11.21 -1.95
C LEU A 205 12.92 -9.94 -2.41
N THR A 206 12.17 -8.93 -2.86
CA THR A 206 12.73 -7.60 -3.20
C THR A 206 13.17 -6.85 -1.94
N ASP A 207 12.36 -6.89 -0.87
CA ASP A 207 12.73 -6.31 0.43
C ASP A 207 13.98 -6.99 1.00
N ALA A 208 14.05 -8.31 0.92
CA ALA A 208 15.23 -9.07 1.36
C ALA A 208 16.51 -8.65 0.63
N ARG A 209 16.43 -8.41 -0.68
CA ARG A 209 17.55 -7.89 -1.47
C ARG A 209 18.00 -6.50 -1.01
N ILE A 210 17.04 -5.61 -0.73
CA ILE A 210 17.33 -4.26 -0.20
C ILE A 210 17.99 -4.35 1.16
N LEU A 211 17.50 -5.23 2.03
CA LEU A 211 18.10 -5.49 3.33
C LEU A 211 19.42 -6.28 3.25
N GLY A 212 19.71 -6.89 2.09
CA GLY A 212 20.91 -7.69 1.87
C GLY A 212 20.96 -8.95 2.70
N ILE A 213 19.82 -9.59 2.90
CA ILE A 213 19.69 -10.88 3.61
C ILE A 213 19.09 -11.94 2.67
N ASP A 214 19.49 -13.18 2.90
CA ASP A 214 18.86 -14.33 2.25
C ASP A 214 17.75 -14.87 3.15
N ILE A 215 16.56 -15.04 2.58
CA ILE A 215 15.41 -15.58 3.28
C ILE A 215 14.75 -16.67 2.45
N PRO A 216 14.25 -17.74 3.09
CA PRO A 216 13.52 -18.79 2.39
C PRO A 216 12.07 -18.35 2.12
N VAL A 217 11.48 -18.94 1.07
CA VAL A 217 10.03 -18.92 0.88
C VAL A 217 9.42 -20.01 1.78
N ARG A 218 8.51 -19.64 2.68
CA ARG A 218 7.89 -20.52 3.68
C ARG A 218 6.41 -20.19 3.88
N LEU A 219 5.67 -21.16 4.36
CA LEU A 219 4.35 -20.89 4.94
C LEU A 219 4.50 -20.10 6.23
N SER A 220 3.54 -19.25 6.53
CA SER A 220 3.50 -18.51 7.80
C SER A 220 3.56 -19.49 8.98
N GLY A 221 4.47 -19.26 9.92
CA GLY A 221 4.77 -20.15 11.04
C GLY A 221 5.90 -21.15 10.79
N ASP A 222 6.35 -21.36 9.56
CA ASP A 222 7.55 -22.17 9.30
C ASP A 222 8.80 -21.28 9.17
N LEU A 223 9.59 -21.21 10.23
CA LEU A 223 10.80 -20.39 10.32
C LEU A 223 12.10 -21.16 10.03
N ARG A 224 12.03 -22.37 9.48
CA ARG A 224 13.23 -23.16 9.18
C ARG A 224 14.10 -22.49 8.14
N GLY A 225 15.30 -22.10 8.55
CA GLY A 225 16.27 -21.38 7.70
C GLY A 225 15.95 -19.91 7.49
N ALA A 226 15.06 -19.35 8.31
CA ALA A 226 14.71 -17.92 8.29
C ALA A 226 15.93 -17.04 8.54
N GLY A 227 15.93 -15.87 7.93
CA GLY A 227 17.00 -14.87 8.07
C GLY A 227 16.92 -14.09 9.38
N ASP A 228 17.99 -13.38 9.71
CA ASP A 228 18.12 -12.56 10.91
C ASP A 228 17.82 -11.10 10.60
N VAL A 229 17.05 -10.46 11.47
CA VAL A 229 16.82 -9.02 11.44
C VAL A 229 16.85 -8.43 12.84
N ILE A 230 17.10 -7.14 12.92
CA ILE A 230 16.99 -6.35 14.15
C ILE A 230 15.71 -5.53 14.06
N LEU A 231 14.87 -5.63 15.07
CA LEU A 231 13.67 -4.82 15.23
C LEU A 231 13.93 -3.68 16.21
N VAL A 232 13.59 -2.46 15.82
CA VAL A 232 13.71 -1.28 16.69
C VAL A 232 12.35 -0.68 16.92
N GLY A 233 11.98 -0.55 18.16
CA GLY A 233 10.79 0.15 18.63
C GLY A 233 11.13 1.41 19.43
N PRO A 234 10.14 2.17 19.87
CA PRO A 234 10.36 3.42 20.60
C PRO A 234 11.01 3.23 21.99
N ARG A 235 11.00 2.03 22.56
CA ARG A 235 11.53 1.74 23.90
C ARG A 235 12.76 0.86 23.88
N GLY A 236 13.04 0.15 22.81
CA GLY A 236 14.17 -0.77 22.78
C GLY A 236 14.38 -1.43 21.43
N ILE A 237 15.34 -2.35 21.46
CA ILE A 237 15.80 -3.11 20.30
C ILE A 237 15.61 -4.59 20.60
N TYR A 238 15.13 -5.33 19.63
CA TYR A 238 14.94 -6.78 19.72
C TYR A 238 15.71 -7.46 18.58
N ASN A 239 16.60 -8.39 18.94
CA ASN A 239 17.31 -9.19 17.97
C ASN A 239 16.46 -10.38 17.55
N ALA A 240 15.83 -10.28 16.39
CA ALA A 240 14.91 -11.28 15.84
C ALA A 240 15.69 -12.27 14.96
N VAL A 241 16.47 -13.14 15.61
CA VAL A 241 17.27 -14.19 14.96
C VAL A 241 16.32 -15.26 14.38
N GLY A 242 16.58 -15.67 13.14
CA GLY A 242 15.82 -16.74 12.48
C GLY A 242 14.33 -16.40 12.32
N SER A 243 14.00 -15.15 12.04
CA SER A 243 12.62 -14.68 12.02
C SER A 243 12.12 -14.23 10.65
N ALA A 244 13.03 -13.94 9.70
CA ALA A 244 12.65 -13.35 8.43
C ALA A 244 12.42 -14.41 7.34
N ILE A 245 11.23 -14.40 6.75
CA ILE A 245 10.82 -15.28 5.65
C ILE A 245 10.15 -14.47 4.54
N ALA A 246 10.12 -15.03 3.33
CA ALA A 246 9.18 -14.62 2.31
C ALA A 246 7.97 -15.56 2.38
N SER A 247 6.80 -14.99 2.61
CA SER A 247 5.57 -15.77 2.71
C SER A 247 5.25 -16.44 1.37
N LYS A 248 4.99 -17.74 1.39
CA LYS A 248 4.50 -18.46 0.21
C LYS A 248 3.15 -17.90 -0.18
N ALA A 249 2.86 -17.81 -1.47
CA ALA A 249 1.53 -17.40 -1.94
C ALA A 249 0.47 -18.38 -1.38
N HIS A 250 -0.54 -17.81 -0.73
CA HIS A 250 -1.58 -18.58 -0.06
C HIS A 250 -2.93 -17.86 -0.10
N ILE A 251 -3.99 -18.61 0.10
CA ILE A 251 -5.36 -18.12 0.07
C ILE A 251 -6.01 -18.41 1.43
N HIS A 252 -6.55 -17.38 2.05
CA HIS A 252 -7.42 -17.55 3.21
C HIS A 252 -8.86 -17.72 2.77
N MET A 253 -9.46 -18.83 3.12
CA MET A 253 -10.84 -19.16 2.78
C MET A 253 -11.65 -19.51 4.01
N THR A 254 -12.95 -19.19 3.98
CA THR A 254 -13.89 -19.77 4.90
C THR A 254 -14.18 -21.24 4.52
N PRO A 255 -14.64 -22.09 5.46
CA PRO A 255 -15.06 -23.46 5.10
C PRO A 255 -16.11 -23.51 3.99
N ALA A 256 -16.98 -22.48 3.92
CA ALA A 256 -17.99 -22.39 2.87
C ALA A 256 -17.37 -22.07 1.50
N ASP A 257 -16.37 -21.19 1.47
CA ASP A 257 -15.64 -20.87 0.24
C ASP A 257 -14.80 -22.07 -0.23
N ALA A 258 -14.10 -22.75 0.68
CA ALA A 258 -13.33 -23.95 0.36
C ALA A 258 -14.22 -25.04 -0.25
N ALA A 259 -15.39 -25.29 0.34
CA ALA A 259 -16.38 -26.21 -0.22
C ALA A 259 -16.88 -25.78 -1.61
N ARG A 260 -17.11 -24.48 -1.83
CA ARG A 260 -17.54 -23.90 -3.11
C ARG A 260 -16.49 -24.08 -4.20
N PHE A 261 -15.20 -23.91 -3.86
CA PHE A 261 -14.09 -24.07 -4.81
C PHE A 261 -13.62 -25.53 -4.92
N GLY A 262 -14.12 -26.43 -4.08
CA GLY A 262 -13.76 -27.84 -4.06
C GLY A 262 -12.31 -28.09 -3.62
N VAL A 263 -11.81 -27.27 -2.68
CA VAL A 263 -10.44 -27.34 -2.16
C VAL A 263 -10.46 -27.60 -0.66
N SER A 264 -9.36 -28.15 -0.18
CA SER A 264 -9.10 -28.43 1.23
C SER A 264 -7.87 -27.66 1.71
N ASP A 265 -7.75 -27.50 3.03
CA ASP A 265 -6.57 -26.88 3.65
C ASP A 265 -5.28 -27.64 3.26
N GLY A 266 -4.29 -26.90 2.78
CA GLY A 266 -3.02 -27.44 2.29
C GLY A 266 -3.00 -27.93 0.85
N ASP A 267 -4.12 -27.84 0.11
CA ASP A 267 -4.13 -28.11 -1.32
C ASP A 267 -3.31 -27.06 -2.08
N SER A 268 -2.57 -27.52 -3.10
CA SER A 268 -1.87 -26.62 -4.01
C SER A 268 -2.74 -26.35 -5.24
N VAL A 269 -2.97 -25.08 -5.52
CA VAL A 269 -3.83 -24.62 -6.62
C VAL A 269 -3.10 -23.64 -7.53
N SER A 270 -3.64 -23.44 -8.74
CA SER A 270 -3.23 -22.38 -9.64
C SER A 270 -4.24 -21.25 -9.61
N VAL A 271 -3.75 -20.04 -9.41
CA VAL A 271 -4.57 -18.81 -9.38
C VAL A 271 -4.28 -17.98 -10.62
N ARG A 272 -5.30 -17.75 -11.42
CA ARG A 272 -5.20 -16.85 -12.57
C ARG A 272 -5.56 -15.42 -12.15
N LEU A 273 -4.63 -14.52 -12.37
CA LEU A 273 -4.85 -13.08 -12.21
C LEU A 273 -5.37 -12.48 -13.51
N ASP A 274 -6.62 -12.04 -13.52
CA ASP A 274 -7.22 -11.36 -14.66
C ASP A 274 -6.78 -9.88 -14.68
N THR A 275 -5.66 -9.64 -15.36
CA THR A 275 -5.08 -8.32 -15.61
C THR A 275 -4.97 -8.09 -17.11
N GLU A 276 -4.56 -6.88 -17.53
CA GLU A 276 -4.25 -6.61 -18.96
C GLU A 276 -3.17 -7.56 -19.52
N ARG A 277 -2.31 -8.06 -18.65
CA ARG A 277 -1.37 -9.16 -18.93
C ARG A 277 -1.66 -10.28 -17.95
N PRO A 278 -2.57 -11.18 -18.29
CA PRO A 278 -2.96 -12.27 -17.40
C PRO A 278 -1.74 -13.10 -16.97
N VAL A 279 -1.67 -13.37 -15.68
CA VAL A 279 -0.60 -14.20 -15.09
C VAL A 279 -1.27 -15.33 -14.32
N THR A 280 -0.72 -16.51 -14.42
CA THR A 280 -1.09 -17.64 -13.56
C THR A 280 0.01 -17.81 -12.50
N LEU A 281 -0.39 -17.84 -11.25
CA LEU A 281 0.46 -18.21 -10.13
C LEU A 281 0.17 -19.66 -9.81
N ASP A 282 1.16 -20.51 -9.96
CA ASP A 282 1.08 -21.92 -9.58
C ASP A 282 1.59 -22.12 -8.15
N ASP A 283 1.27 -23.27 -7.56
CA ASP A 283 1.72 -23.67 -6.23
C ASP A 283 1.29 -22.69 -5.12
N VAL A 284 0.07 -22.16 -5.25
CA VAL A 284 -0.60 -21.35 -4.22
C VAL A 284 -1.32 -22.28 -3.25
N ILE A 285 -1.18 -22.08 -1.95
CA ILE A 285 -1.76 -22.93 -0.88
C ILE A 285 -2.90 -22.24 -0.17
#